data_b02cc16d5d1c9f34ec0b8c4e05d07e26
#
_entry.id   b02cc16d5d1c9f34ec0b8c4e05d07e26
#
_cell.length_a   1.000
_cell.length_b   1.000
_cell.length_c   1.000
_cell.angle_alpha   90.00
_cell.angle_beta   90.00
_cell.angle_gamma   90.00
#
_symmetry.space_group_name_H-M   'P 1'
#
loop_
_entity.id
_entity.type
_entity.pdbx_description
1 polymer ?
#
loop_
_entity_poly.entity_id
_entity_poly.type
_entity_poly.pdbx_seq_one_letter_code
_entity_poly.pdbx_strand_id
1 'polypeptide(L)'
;VPIKHIKLSVAQETRLVGWLTDQITEIEDGRSSRETNWKRWREQYEGKTSPKNFPWKGASNVHVPITAINVDAIHANMMNRVLGFDRVWDVAPVSSGEVLGLDQKTGQPITWTDLADSCTKYLAYESGATGQMDITEVLEQASLEAIKLGTSIIFQPYLTITQPDFEFDPDTGNYLRKGEKTVFDGIKPQLIPLEDFMIMRGYPEVDGPLGSPLVGHRYFLRTGQLLERARNGWFRKKSTEDSKTSTGTVVADPVKDAQAQLEGEWSDLAQLHKDDHHLYDLWIKYDVDEDGLEESMFVTFHRVAGRLLRIQPFIYKRIPYIPVRYIRRENRFYGI
;
A
#
# COMPACT_ATOMS: atom_id res chain seq x y z
N VAL A 1 5.00 13.73 -14.92
CA VAL A 1 5.62 13.36 -16.23
C VAL A 1 4.85 12.19 -16.83
N PRO A 2 4.43 12.24 -18.11
CA PRO A 2 3.75 11.13 -18.77
C PRO A 2 4.64 9.87 -18.78
N ILE A 3 4.02 8.72 -18.52
CA ILE A 3 4.73 7.45 -18.44
C ILE A 3 4.92 6.87 -19.85
N LYS A 4 6.12 6.37 -20.12
CA LYS A 4 6.41 5.65 -21.36
C LYS A 4 5.97 4.18 -21.18
N HIS A 5 4.84 3.83 -21.80
CA HIS A 5 4.34 2.46 -21.80
C HIS A 5 5.14 1.56 -22.75
N ILE A 6 5.32 0.29 -22.35
CA ILE A 6 5.85 -0.76 -23.25
C ILE A 6 4.79 -1.04 -24.31
N LYS A 7 5.22 -1.14 -25.57
CA LYS A 7 4.34 -1.51 -26.67
C LYS A 7 4.33 -3.03 -26.80
N LEU A 8 3.19 -3.64 -26.59
CA LEU A 8 2.97 -5.07 -26.78
C LEU A 8 2.18 -5.32 -28.07
N SER A 9 2.44 -6.44 -28.71
CA SER A 9 1.54 -6.98 -29.74
C SER A 9 0.23 -7.45 -29.08
N VAL A 10 -0.84 -7.59 -29.86
CA VAL A 10 -2.13 -8.07 -29.34
C VAL A 10 -1.99 -9.48 -28.73
N ALA A 11 -1.18 -10.35 -29.33
CA ALA A 11 -0.94 -11.70 -28.84
C ALA A 11 -0.21 -11.68 -27.49
N GLN A 12 0.85 -10.87 -27.32
CA GLN A 12 1.58 -10.70 -26.07
C GLN A 12 0.68 -10.14 -24.97
N GLU A 13 -0.11 -9.11 -25.27
CA GLU A 13 -1.06 -8.53 -24.30
C GLU A 13 -2.11 -9.56 -23.86
N THR A 14 -2.66 -10.35 -24.78
CA THR A 14 -3.64 -11.40 -24.44
C THR A 14 -3.04 -12.48 -23.55
N ARG A 15 -1.81 -12.93 -23.84
CA ARG A 15 -1.11 -13.91 -22.99
C ARG A 15 -0.84 -13.38 -21.60
N LEU A 16 -0.32 -12.16 -21.50
CA LEU A 16 -0.03 -11.53 -20.20
C LEU A 16 -1.30 -11.34 -19.38
N VAL A 17 -2.40 -10.89 -19.99
CA VAL A 17 -3.71 -10.77 -19.32
C VAL A 17 -4.21 -12.13 -18.84
N GLY A 18 -4.09 -13.19 -19.65
CA GLY A 18 -4.45 -14.55 -19.25
C GLY A 18 -3.64 -15.00 -18.04
N TRP A 19 -2.31 -14.89 -18.12
CA TRP A 19 -1.42 -15.26 -17.02
C TRP A 19 -1.72 -14.47 -15.73
N LEU A 20 -1.91 -13.14 -15.83
CA LEU A 20 -2.27 -12.32 -14.66
C LEU A 20 -3.59 -12.76 -14.02
N THR A 21 -4.58 -13.08 -14.86
CA THR A 21 -5.89 -13.53 -14.38
C THR A 21 -5.78 -14.83 -13.62
N ASP A 22 -5.01 -15.80 -14.15
CA ASP A 22 -4.80 -17.10 -13.53
C ASP A 22 -4.02 -16.96 -12.21
N GLN A 23 -2.92 -16.17 -12.20
CA GLN A 23 -2.12 -15.96 -11.00
C GLN A 23 -2.89 -15.24 -9.89
N ILE A 24 -3.67 -14.21 -10.21
CA ILE A 24 -4.50 -13.51 -9.24
C ILE A 24 -5.53 -14.48 -8.64
N THR A 25 -6.19 -15.27 -9.47
CA THR A 25 -7.20 -16.26 -9.01
C THR A 25 -6.55 -17.30 -8.11
N GLU A 26 -5.39 -17.84 -8.47
CA GLU A 26 -4.64 -18.81 -7.65
C GLU A 26 -4.24 -18.21 -6.28
N ILE A 27 -3.82 -16.95 -6.25
CA ILE A 27 -3.49 -16.24 -5.00
C ILE A 27 -4.73 -16.07 -4.12
N GLU A 28 -5.86 -15.65 -4.69
CA GLU A 28 -7.12 -15.44 -3.98
C GLU A 28 -7.64 -16.77 -3.40
N ASP A 29 -7.70 -17.82 -4.20
CA ASP A 29 -8.14 -19.15 -3.78
C ASP A 29 -7.21 -19.75 -2.71
N GLY A 30 -5.91 -19.65 -2.93
CA GLY A 30 -4.90 -20.16 -1.99
C GLY A 30 -4.87 -19.41 -0.64
N ARG A 31 -5.48 -18.23 -0.56
CA ARG A 31 -5.54 -17.40 0.63
C ARG A 31 -6.81 -17.60 1.47
N SER A 32 -7.86 -18.20 0.94
CA SER A 32 -9.18 -18.32 1.56
C SER A 32 -9.17 -18.87 3.00
N SER A 33 -8.38 -19.95 3.26
CA SER A 33 -8.21 -20.49 4.61
C SER A 33 -7.56 -19.50 5.59
N ARG A 34 -6.65 -18.66 5.10
CA ARG A 34 -5.98 -17.66 5.91
C ARG A 34 -6.89 -16.48 6.21
N GLU A 35 -7.69 -16.06 5.24
CA GLU A 35 -8.71 -15.04 5.42
C GLU A 35 -9.73 -15.43 6.49
N THR A 36 -10.13 -16.69 6.52
CA THR A 36 -10.98 -17.24 7.60
C THR A 36 -10.31 -17.08 8.99
N ASN A 37 -9.00 -17.33 9.08
CA ASN A 37 -8.27 -17.13 10.34
C ASN A 37 -8.14 -15.64 10.72
N TRP A 38 -7.85 -14.74 9.77
CA TRP A 38 -7.80 -13.30 10.01
C TRP A 38 -9.14 -12.76 10.53
N LYS A 39 -10.24 -13.18 9.91
CA LYS A 39 -11.60 -12.87 10.39
C LYS A 39 -11.78 -13.31 11.84
N ARG A 40 -11.45 -14.57 12.16
CA ARG A 40 -11.56 -15.12 13.51
C ARG A 40 -10.71 -14.35 14.52
N TRP A 41 -9.48 -13.96 14.16
CA TRP A 41 -8.59 -13.23 15.06
C TRP A 41 -9.07 -11.80 15.33
N ARG A 42 -9.62 -11.13 14.33
CA ARG A 42 -10.29 -9.82 14.51
C ARG A 42 -11.53 -9.96 15.41
N GLU A 43 -12.38 -10.94 15.19
CA GLU A 43 -13.53 -11.21 16.04
C GLU A 43 -13.13 -11.49 17.50
N GLN A 44 -12.03 -12.21 17.72
CA GLN A 44 -11.49 -12.45 19.07
C GLN A 44 -10.94 -11.18 19.73
N TYR A 45 -10.27 -10.33 18.95
CA TYR A 45 -9.79 -9.05 19.46
C TYR A 45 -10.94 -8.12 19.82
N GLU A 46 -11.95 -8.00 18.98
CA GLU A 46 -13.16 -7.20 19.23
C GLU A 46 -14.10 -7.80 20.29
N GLY A 47 -13.79 -8.97 20.81
CA GLY A 47 -14.60 -9.63 21.84
C GLY A 47 -15.93 -10.16 21.34
N LYS A 48 -16.10 -10.35 20.03
CA LYS A 48 -17.33 -10.89 19.45
C LYS A 48 -17.47 -12.37 19.80
N THR A 49 -18.55 -12.71 20.50
CA THR A 49 -18.86 -14.09 20.90
C THR A 49 -20.14 -14.57 20.24
N SER A 50 -20.15 -15.83 19.82
CA SER A 50 -21.37 -16.46 19.34
C SER A 50 -22.42 -16.57 20.46
N PRO A 51 -23.72 -16.43 20.16
CA PRO A 51 -24.77 -16.59 21.17
C PRO A 51 -24.65 -17.94 21.86
N LYS A 52 -24.66 -17.93 23.18
CA LYS A 52 -24.56 -19.16 23.98
C LYS A 52 -25.94 -19.79 24.12
N ASN A 53 -26.06 -21.05 23.70
CA ASN A 53 -27.30 -21.80 23.77
C ASN A 53 -27.25 -22.93 24.82
N PHE A 54 -26.18 -23.01 25.61
CA PHE A 54 -25.98 -23.98 26.67
C PHE A 54 -25.65 -23.27 27.99
N PRO A 55 -26.17 -23.67 29.13
CA PRO A 55 -27.09 -24.79 29.37
C PRO A 55 -28.55 -24.56 28.95
N TRP A 56 -28.95 -23.35 28.62
CA TRP A 56 -30.26 -23.02 28.04
C TRP A 56 -30.15 -21.90 27.01
N LYS A 57 -31.14 -21.77 26.16
CA LYS A 57 -31.19 -20.72 25.12
C LYS A 57 -31.24 -19.34 25.79
N GLY A 58 -30.31 -18.46 25.41
CA GLY A 58 -30.20 -17.11 26.01
C GLY A 58 -29.42 -17.09 27.32
N ALA A 59 -28.66 -18.14 27.66
CA ALA A 59 -27.75 -18.13 28.82
C ALA A 59 -26.75 -16.95 28.71
N SER A 60 -26.38 -16.37 29.83
CA SER A 60 -25.40 -15.27 29.91
C SER A 60 -24.09 -15.67 29.25
N ASN A 61 -23.62 -14.84 28.31
CA ASN A 61 -22.36 -15.03 27.57
C ASN A 61 -21.37 -13.95 28.01
N VAL A 62 -20.90 -14.05 29.27
CA VAL A 62 -19.86 -13.15 29.76
C VAL A 62 -18.54 -13.51 29.07
N HIS A 63 -17.99 -12.56 28.35
CA HIS A 63 -16.68 -12.68 27.69
C HIS A 63 -15.69 -11.71 28.33
N VAL A 64 -14.53 -12.21 28.73
CA VAL A 64 -13.42 -11.36 29.16
C VAL A 64 -12.50 -11.17 27.96
N PRO A 65 -12.25 -9.93 27.50
CA PRO A 65 -11.47 -9.65 26.27
C PRO A 65 -9.96 -9.82 26.52
N ILE A 66 -9.54 -11.00 26.97
CA ILE A 66 -8.13 -11.31 27.28
C ILE A 66 -7.22 -11.09 26.06
N THR A 67 -7.71 -11.39 24.85
CA THR A 67 -6.95 -11.21 23.62
C THR A 67 -6.66 -9.72 23.38
N ALA A 68 -7.67 -8.85 23.53
CA ALA A 68 -7.49 -7.40 23.38
C ALA A 68 -6.50 -6.86 24.41
N ILE A 69 -6.70 -7.20 25.71
CA ILE A 69 -5.82 -6.75 26.79
C ILE A 69 -4.35 -7.13 26.53
N ASN A 70 -4.10 -8.37 26.10
CA ASN A 70 -2.74 -8.83 25.79
C ASN A 70 -2.15 -8.15 24.56
N VAL A 71 -2.91 -8.02 23.48
CA VAL A 71 -2.48 -7.34 22.25
C VAL A 71 -2.14 -5.88 22.53
N ASP A 72 -3.00 -5.17 23.25
CA ASP A 72 -2.80 -3.75 23.59
C ASP A 72 -1.60 -3.56 24.51
N ALA A 73 -1.39 -4.45 25.48
CA ALA A 73 -0.21 -4.40 26.36
C ALA A 73 1.09 -4.65 25.59
N ILE A 74 1.11 -5.62 24.67
CA ILE A 74 2.28 -5.89 23.82
C ILE A 74 2.53 -4.71 22.89
N HIS A 75 1.47 -4.18 22.26
CA HIS A 75 1.55 -3.03 21.37
C HIS A 75 2.10 -1.80 22.10
N ALA A 76 1.57 -1.43 23.27
CA ALA A 76 2.05 -0.30 24.06
C ALA A 76 3.53 -0.46 24.44
N ASN A 77 3.96 -1.66 24.87
CA ASN A 77 5.36 -1.92 25.17
C ASN A 77 6.27 -1.81 23.95
N MET A 78 5.82 -2.27 22.77
CA MET A 78 6.56 -2.19 21.54
C MET A 78 6.69 -0.73 21.07
N MET A 79 5.59 0.03 21.09
CA MET A 79 5.58 1.43 20.69
C MET A 79 6.45 2.30 21.61
N ASN A 80 6.42 2.06 22.92
CA ASN A 80 7.32 2.75 23.85
C ASN A 80 8.81 2.49 23.56
N ARG A 81 9.15 1.31 23.03
CA ARG A 81 10.54 0.99 22.65
C ARG A 81 10.93 1.56 21.28
N VAL A 82 9.99 1.66 20.33
CA VAL A 82 10.24 2.14 18.98
C VAL A 82 10.16 3.66 18.89
N LEU A 83 9.16 4.26 19.54
CA LEU A 83 8.87 5.70 19.46
C LEU A 83 9.24 6.45 20.76
N GLY A 84 9.66 5.75 21.83
CA GLY A 84 10.02 6.36 23.11
C GLY A 84 11.36 7.11 23.11
N PHE A 85 12.02 7.21 21.95
CA PHE A 85 13.23 8.01 21.78
C PHE A 85 12.87 9.38 21.20
N ASP A 86 13.59 10.40 21.60
CA ASP A 86 13.43 11.78 21.08
C ASP A 86 13.64 11.87 19.55
N ARG A 87 14.32 10.88 18.96
CA ARG A 87 14.60 10.80 17.54
C ARG A 87 14.39 9.38 17.01
N VAL A 88 13.53 9.23 16.01
CA VAL A 88 13.31 7.98 15.30
C VAL A 88 14.42 7.73 14.27
N TRP A 89 15.04 8.81 13.79
CA TRP A 89 16.08 8.80 12.75
C TRP A 89 17.37 9.40 13.28
N ASP A 90 18.47 8.76 12.96
CA ASP A 90 19.81 9.30 13.15
C ASP A 90 20.62 9.03 11.87
N VAL A 91 21.18 10.08 11.28
CA VAL A 91 21.99 10.00 10.06
C VAL A 91 23.45 10.08 10.46
N ALA A 92 24.17 8.98 10.28
CA ALA A 92 25.60 8.98 10.53
C ALA A 92 26.37 9.65 9.37
N PRO A 93 27.38 10.48 9.66
CA PRO A 93 28.24 11.05 8.62
C PRO A 93 29.08 9.96 7.95
N VAL A 94 29.29 10.08 6.64
CA VAL A 94 30.14 9.14 5.87
C VAL A 94 31.60 9.26 6.29
N SER A 95 32.04 10.49 6.61
CA SER A 95 33.39 10.79 7.08
C SER A 95 33.31 11.89 8.14
N SER A 96 34.08 11.76 9.21
CA SER A 96 34.17 12.79 10.25
C SER A 96 35.29 13.79 9.92
N GLY A 97 34.94 15.10 9.90
CA GLY A 97 35.92 16.18 9.81
C GLY A 97 36.34 16.59 8.40
N GLU A 98 35.87 15.94 7.35
CA GLU A 98 36.12 16.38 5.98
C GLU A 98 35.19 17.53 5.59
N VAL A 99 35.75 18.59 5.00
CA VAL A 99 35.02 19.80 4.57
C VAL A 99 34.47 19.57 3.17
N LEU A 100 33.14 19.68 3.04
CA LEU A 100 32.41 19.54 1.78
C LEU A 100 32.42 20.84 0.96
N GLY A 101 32.45 21.97 1.62
CA GLY A 101 32.37 23.30 0.99
C GLY A 101 32.21 24.40 2.02
N LEU A 102 31.93 25.60 1.54
CA LEU A 102 31.63 26.77 2.38
C LEU A 102 30.16 27.12 2.27
N ASP A 103 29.51 27.44 3.39
CA ASP A 103 28.16 27.97 3.40
C ASP A 103 28.16 29.35 2.71
N GLN A 104 27.36 29.51 1.68
CA GLN A 104 27.27 30.74 0.87
C GLN A 104 26.79 31.97 1.67
N LYS A 105 26.09 31.77 2.80
CA LYS A 105 25.57 32.87 3.62
C LYS A 105 26.50 33.25 4.75
N THR A 106 27.12 32.28 5.40
CA THR A 106 27.94 32.48 6.60
C THR A 106 29.43 32.39 6.33
N GLY A 107 29.87 31.85 5.18
CA GLY A 107 31.26 31.63 4.83
C GLY A 107 31.95 30.55 5.67
N GLN A 108 31.21 29.84 6.52
CA GLN A 108 31.76 28.76 7.36
C GLN A 108 31.91 27.46 6.60
N PRO A 109 32.89 26.61 6.95
CA PRO A 109 33.06 25.30 6.35
C PRO A 109 31.87 24.37 6.72
N ILE A 110 31.25 23.73 5.73
CA ILE A 110 30.25 22.68 5.91
C ILE A 110 30.96 21.34 5.94
N THR A 111 30.76 20.59 7.01
CA THR A 111 31.31 19.25 7.17
C THR A 111 30.26 18.17 6.89
N TRP A 112 30.70 16.91 6.71
CA TRP A 112 29.76 15.77 6.64
C TRP A 112 28.89 15.65 7.90
N THR A 113 29.39 16.05 9.05
CA THR A 113 28.63 16.05 10.31
C THR A 113 27.50 17.07 10.28
N ASP A 114 27.76 18.29 9.78
CA ASP A 114 26.73 19.34 9.66
C ASP A 114 25.65 18.93 8.68
N LEU A 115 26.02 18.26 7.59
CA LEU A 115 25.09 17.71 6.61
C LEU A 115 24.23 16.59 7.23
N ALA A 116 24.84 15.66 7.95
CA ALA A 116 24.15 14.57 8.64
C ALA A 116 23.16 15.10 9.68
N ASP A 117 23.55 16.08 10.49
CA ASP A 117 22.66 16.74 11.45
C ASP A 117 21.49 17.45 10.77
N SER A 118 21.75 18.12 9.65
CA SER A 118 20.70 18.77 8.86
C SER A 118 19.71 17.77 8.26
N CYS A 119 20.22 16.65 7.73
CA CYS A 119 19.41 15.55 7.23
C CYS A 119 18.58 14.91 8.35
N THR A 120 19.18 14.69 9.53
CA THR A 120 18.46 14.15 10.69
C THR A 120 17.30 15.06 11.11
N LYS A 121 17.55 16.39 11.18
CA LYS A 121 16.50 17.37 11.51
C LYS A 121 15.38 17.39 10.47
N TYR A 122 15.74 17.33 9.18
CA TYR A 122 14.77 17.29 8.10
C TYR A 122 13.93 16.03 8.13
N LEU A 123 14.55 14.85 8.30
CA LEU A 123 13.83 13.57 8.41
C LEU A 123 12.92 13.53 9.65
N ALA A 124 13.39 14.09 10.79
CA ALA A 124 12.56 14.18 11.99
C ALA A 124 11.34 15.09 11.79
N TYR A 125 11.49 16.18 11.05
CA TYR A 125 10.38 17.07 10.70
C TYR A 125 9.38 16.35 9.76
N GLU A 126 9.86 15.77 8.65
CA GLU A 126 9.00 15.11 7.65
C GLU A 126 8.29 13.88 8.20
N SER A 127 8.95 13.11 9.09
CA SER A 127 8.39 11.89 9.67
C SER A 127 7.47 12.13 10.87
N GLY A 128 7.47 13.34 11.46
CA GLY A 128 6.62 13.68 12.60
C GLY A 128 5.17 13.97 12.20
N ALA A 129 4.29 14.08 13.20
CA ALA A 129 2.86 14.40 13.02
C ALA A 129 2.59 15.73 12.32
N THR A 130 3.54 16.68 12.35
CA THR A 130 3.49 17.97 11.64
C THR A 130 4.06 17.90 10.24
N GLY A 131 4.79 16.84 9.92
CA GLY A 131 5.36 16.59 8.61
C GLY A 131 4.36 15.94 7.65
N GLN A 132 4.82 15.72 6.43
CA GLN A 132 3.93 15.20 5.37
C GLN A 132 3.84 13.66 5.36
N MET A 133 4.79 12.96 6.00
CA MET A 133 4.87 11.50 5.95
C MET A 133 4.10 10.80 7.06
N ASP A 134 3.95 11.42 8.23
CA ASP A 134 3.34 10.84 9.44
C ASP A 134 3.68 9.34 9.67
N ILE A 135 4.99 9.07 9.71
CA ILE A 135 5.49 7.69 9.86
C ILE A 135 5.06 7.09 11.20
N THR A 136 4.87 7.92 12.22
CA THR A 136 4.49 7.48 13.56
C THR A 136 3.15 6.77 13.53
N GLU A 137 2.14 7.39 12.91
CA GLU A 137 0.80 6.79 12.77
C GLU A 137 0.86 5.48 11.97
N VAL A 138 1.59 5.48 10.84
CA VAL A 138 1.73 4.28 10.01
C VAL A 138 2.43 3.14 10.76
N LEU A 139 3.48 3.43 11.54
CA LEU A 139 4.17 2.42 12.34
C LEU A 139 3.30 1.90 13.49
N GLU A 140 2.52 2.77 14.12
CA GLU A 140 1.56 2.38 15.16
C GLU A 140 0.51 1.42 14.62
N GLN A 141 -0.15 1.78 13.54
CA GLN A 141 -1.15 0.95 12.88
C GLN A 141 -0.55 -0.36 12.36
N ALA A 142 0.63 -0.31 11.69
CA ALA A 142 1.31 -1.48 11.17
C ALA A 142 1.72 -2.45 12.28
N SER A 143 2.18 -1.93 13.42
CA SER A 143 2.56 -2.73 14.58
C SER A 143 1.36 -3.43 15.20
N LEU A 144 0.27 -2.71 15.38
CA LEU A 144 -0.97 -3.27 15.93
C LEU A 144 -1.53 -4.38 15.02
N GLU A 145 -1.55 -4.14 13.71
CA GLU A 145 -2.03 -5.14 12.75
C GLU A 145 -1.10 -6.35 12.69
N ALA A 146 0.23 -6.15 12.76
CA ALA A 146 1.20 -7.24 12.81
C ALA A 146 1.03 -8.11 14.07
N ILE A 147 0.71 -7.54 15.23
CA ILE A 147 0.44 -8.30 16.45
C ILE A 147 -0.89 -9.06 16.35
N LYS A 148 -1.94 -8.43 15.78
CA LYS A 148 -3.25 -9.07 15.60
C LYS A 148 -3.24 -10.20 14.56
N LEU A 149 -2.60 -9.99 13.42
CA LEU A 149 -2.70 -10.86 12.24
C LEU A 149 -1.39 -11.58 11.88
N GLY A 150 -0.31 -11.32 12.64
CA GLY A 150 1.01 -11.88 12.43
C GLY A 150 1.84 -11.14 11.38
N THR A 151 1.23 -10.32 10.55
CA THR A 151 1.90 -9.56 9.47
C THR A 151 1.10 -8.31 9.16
N SER A 152 1.78 -7.23 8.80
CA SER A 152 1.21 -6.06 8.14
C SER A 152 2.10 -5.62 6.98
N ILE A 153 1.55 -4.84 6.06
CA ILE A 153 2.25 -4.41 4.85
C ILE A 153 2.24 -2.89 4.76
N ILE A 154 3.42 -2.30 4.81
CA ILE A 154 3.60 -0.87 4.55
C ILE A 154 3.97 -0.71 3.08
N PHE A 155 3.20 0.09 2.36
CA PHE A 155 3.47 0.51 0.98
C PHE A 155 4.07 1.91 0.99
N GLN A 156 5.19 2.09 0.27
CA GLN A 156 5.93 3.35 0.22
C GLN A 156 5.94 3.92 -1.21
N PRO A 157 4.81 4.45 -1.71
CA PRO A 157 4.79 5.08 -3.02
C PRO A 157 5.49 6.43 -2.97
N TYR A 158 6.19 6.78 -4.05
CA TYR A 158 6.57 8.15 -4.32
C TYR A 158 5.41 8.86 -5.01
N LEU A 159 4.90 9.91 -4.38
CA LEU A 159 3.73 10.65 -4.86
C LEU A 159 4.09 12.11 -5.13
N THR A 160 3.60 12.62 -6.24
CA THR A 160 3.58 14.05 -6.53
C THR A 160 2.12 14.46 -6.59
N ILE A 161 1.66 15.25 -5.62
CA ILE A 161 0.28 15.76 -5.56
C ILE A 161 0.30 17.21 -6.00
N THR A 162 -0.43 17.51 -7.08
CA THR A 162 -0.63 18.87 -7.58
C THR A 162 -2.05 19.31 -7.32
N GLN A 163 -2.23 20.57 -6.99
CA GLN A 163 -3.52 21.22 -6.86
C GLN A 163 -3.60 22.42 -7.80
N PRO A 164 -4.80 22.74 -8.34
CA PRO A 164 -4.99 23.94 -9.11
C PRO A 164 -4.65 25.19 -8.26
N ASP A 165 -3.81 26.05 -8.79
CA ASP A 165 -3.49 27.35 -8.16
C ASP A 165 -4.49 28.39 -8.67
N PHE A 166 -5.19 29.03 -7.72
CA PHE A 166 -6.19 30.04 -8.01
C PHE A 166 -5.74 31.37 -7.43
N GLU A 167 -5.78 32.41 -8.23
CA GLU A 167 -5.61 33.79 -7.76
C GLU A 167 -6.94 34.52 -7.81
N PHE A 168 -7.23 35.26 -6.75
CA PHE A 168 -8.39 36.14 -6.70
C PHE A 168 -8.09 37.39 -7.54
N ASP A 169 -8.92 37.66 -8.54
CA ASP A 169 -8.90 38.85 -9.34
C ASP A 169 -9.83 39.93 -8.69
N PRO A 170 -9.28 40.97 -8.11
CA PRO A 170 -10.10 42.00 -7.43
C PRO A 170 -10.96 42.80 -8.40
N ASP A 171 -10.59 42.88 -9.68
CA ASP A 171 -11.32 43.68 -10.67
C ASP A 171 -12.57 42.98 -11.17
N THR A 172 -12.53 41.65 -11.30
CA THR A 172 -13.67 40.84 -11.75
C THR A 172 -14.42 40.12 -10.63
N GLY A 173 -13.84 40.09 -9.42
CA GLY A 173 -14.37 39.33 -8.29
C GLY A 173 -14.34 37.81 -8.44
N ASN A 174 -13.63 37.29 -9.44
CA ASN A 174 -13.56 35.88 -9.76
C ASN A 174 -12.20 35.26 -9.40
N TYR A 175 -12.18 33.96 -9.22
CA TYR A 175 -10.93 33.19 -9.09
C TYR A 175 -10.44 32.76 -10.46
N LEU A 176 -9.24 33.19 -10.83
CA LEU A 176 -8.56 32.79 -12.07
C LEU A 176 -7.57 31.66 -11.77
N ARG A 177 -7.65 30.57 -12.56
CA ARG A 177 -6.68 29.48 -12.47
C ARG A 177 -5.37 29.90 -13.09
N LYS A 178 -4.31 30.06 -12.28
CA LYS A 178 -2.95 30.42 -12.74
C LYS A 178 -2.14 29.25 -13.25
N GLY A 179 -2.43 28.03 -12.73
CA GLY A 179 -1.64 26.84 -13.06
C GLY A 179 -1.89 25.71 -12.09
N GLU A 180 -0.86 24.91 -11.84
CA GLU A 180 -0.86 23.84 -10.85
C GLU A 180 0.29 24.08 -9.86
N LYS A 181 -0.01 23.99 -8.58
CA LYS A 181 0.97 24.07 -7.49
C LYS A 181 1.20 22.66 -6.96
N THR A 182 2.46 22.24 -6.87
CA THR A 182 2.81 21.01 -6.18
C THR A 182 2.65 21.21 -4.67
N VAL A 183 1.76 20.42 -4.08
CA VAL A 183 1.46 20.47 -2.64
C VAL A 183 2.28 19.43 -1.89
N PHE A 184 2.54 18.29 -2.55
CA PHE A 184 3.34 17.23 -1.99
C PHE A 184 4.21 16.61 -3.09
N ASP A 185 5.47 16.32 -2.77
CA ASP A 185 6.41 15.66 -3.65
C ASP A 185 7.38 14.82 -2.81
N GLY A 186 7.08 13.53 -2.65
CA GLY A 186 7.87 12.67 -1.77
C GLY A 186 7.30 11.27 -1.57
N ILE A 187 7.86 10.56 -0.60
CA ILE A 187 7.39 9.24 -0.18
C ILE A 187 6.26 9.44 0.84
N LYS A 188 5.10 8.81 0.61
CA LYS A 188 3.98 8.80 1.55
C LYS A 188 3.65 7.36 1.94
N PRO A 189 4.20 6.86 3.07
CA PRO A 189 3.90 5.52 3.54
C PRO A 189 2.41 5.33 3.81
N GLN A 190 1.88 4.15 3.49
CA GLN A 190 0.48 3.77 3.73
C GLN A 190 0.42 2.32 4.14
N LEU A 191 -0.51 1.99 5.02
CA LEU A 191 -0.81 0.61 5.35
C LEU A 191 -1.70 0.02 4.26
N ILE A 192 -1.34 -1.17 3.76
CA ILE A 192 -2.19 -1.94 2.85
C ILE A 192 -2.85 -3.07 3.63
N PRO A 193 -4.18 -3.17 3.64
CA PRO A 193 -4.88 -4.30 4.23
C PRO A 193 -4.36 -5.62 3.65
N LEU A 194 -4.18 -6.63 4.50
CA LEU A 194 -3.64 -7.92 4.07
C LEU A 194 -4.51 -8.60 3.01
N GLU A 195 -5.81 -8.33 3.03
CA GLU A 195 -6.80 -8.81 2.06
C GLU A 195 -6.60 -8.22 0.67
N ASP A 196 -6.00 -7.03 0.60
CA ASP A 196 -5.73 -6.36 -0.68
C ASP A 196 -4.33 -6.68 -1.21
N PHE A 197 -3.43 -7.16 -0.36
CA PHE A 197 -2.08 -7.49 -0.75
C PHE A 197 -2.00 -8.81 -1.50
N MET A 198 -1.23 -8.84 -2.59
CA MET A 198 -1.07 -9.99 -3.48
C MET A 198 0.38 -10.43 -3.49
N ILE A 199 0.61 -11.72 -3.21
CA ILE A 199 1.91 -12.38 -3.31
C ILE A 199 1.72 -13.84 -3.67
N MET A 200 2.52 -14.39 -4.56
CA MET A 200 2.43 -15.79 -4.95
C MET A 200 2.78 -16.73 -3.79
N ARG A 201 2.11 -17.85 -3.76
CA ARG A 201 2.34 -18.89 -2.75
C ARG A 201 3.73 -19.50 -2.93
N GLY A 202 4.40 -19.79 -1.79
CA GLY A 202 5.71 -20.47 -1.79
C GLY A 202 6.90 -19.50 -1.74
N TYR A 203 6.69 -18.22 -1.92
CA TYR A 203 7.74 -17.22 -1.84
C TYR A 203 7.73 -16.53 -0.46
N PRO A 204 8.87 -16.55 0.27
CA PRO A 204 8.94 -15.97 1.61
C PRO A 204 9.22 -14.45 1.62
N GLU A 205 9.67 -13.89 0.50
CA GLU A 205 10.07 -12.49 0.39
C GLU A 205 9.35 -11.76 -0.75
N VAL A 206 9.30 -10.44 -0.62
CA VAL A 206 8.71 -9.56 -1.64
C VAL A 206 9.65 -9.43 -2.83
N ASP A 207 10.94 -9.28 -2.57
CA ASP A 207 11.97 -9.09 -3.59
C ASP A 207 13.25 -9.90 -3.29
N GLY A 208 14.27 -9.79 -4.17
CA GLY A 208 15.53 -10.51 -4.05
C GLY A 208 15.50 -11.93 -4.64
N PRO A 209 16.48 -12.78 -4.30
CA PRO A 209 16.60 -14.13 -4.87
C PRO A 209 15.46 -15.08 -4.50
N LEU A 210 14.83 -14.86 -3.33
CA LEU A 210 13.68 -15.61 -2.84
C LEU A 210 12.38 -14.82 -2.99
N GLY A 211 12.42 -13.72 -3.74
CA GLY A 211 11.30 -12.82 -3.99
C GLY A 211 10.27 -13.43 -4.93
N SER A 212 9.01 -13.07 -4.68
CA SER A 212 7.91 -13.51 -5.51
C SER A 212 7.97 -12.91 -6.91
N PRO A 213 7.70 -13.68 -7.99
CA PRO A 213 7.61 -13.14 -9.35
C PRO A 213 6.37 -12.26 -9.58
N LEU A 214 5.39 -12.28 -8.67
CA LEU A 214 4.25 -11.36 -8.69
C LEU A 214 3.99 -10.86 -7.27
N VAL A 215 4.03 -9.54 -7.12
CA VAL A 215 3.70 -8.84 -5.88
C VAL A 215 2.91 -7.58 -6.22
N GLY A 216 1.90 -7.27 -5.42
CA GLY A 216 1.13 -6.06 -5.63
C GLY A 216 -0.02 -5.89 -4.66
N HIS A 217 -0.96 -5.04 -5.00
CA HIS A 217 -2.19 -4.86 -4.24
C HIS A 217 -3.35 -4.49 -5.15
N ARG A 218 -4.55 -4.78 -4.67
CA ARG A 218 -5.79 -4.33 -5.31
C ARG A 218 -6.27 -3.03 -4.71
N TYR A 219 -6.98 -2.24 -5.49
CA TYR A 219 -7.63 -1.01 -5.05
C TYR A 219 -8.78 -0.66 -5.99
N PHE A 220 -9.60 0.31 -5.55
CA PHE A 220 -10.75 0.77 -6.31
C PHE A 220 -10.57 2.23 -6.72
N LEU A 221 -10.99 2.56 -7.94
CA LEU A 221 -11.00 3.93 -8.44
C LEU A 221 -12.37 4.28 -9.03
N ARG A 222 -12.83 5.49 -8.74
CA ARG A 222 -13.99 6.07 -9.42
C ARG A 222 -13.65 6.39 -10.87
N THR A 223 -14.66 6.35 -11.75
CA THR A 223 -14.50 6.64 -13.18
C THR A 223 -13.83 8.00 -13.43
N GLY A 224 -14.13 9.04 -12.64
CA GLY A 224 -13.46 10.34 -12.77
C GLY A 224 -11.96 10.28 -12.55
N GLN A 225 -11.51 9.57 -11.52
CA GLN A 225 -10.07 9.38 -11.21
C GLN A 225 -9.38 8.52 -12.27
N LEU A 226 -10.07 7.50 -12.80
CA LEU A 226 -9.56 6.67 -13.88
C LEU A 226 -9.26 7.51 -15.14
N LEU A 227 -10.22 8.37 -15.54
CA LEU A 227 -10.08 9.27 -16.69
C LEU A 227 -9.02 10.34 -16.46
N GLU A 228 -8.91 10.88 -15.25
CA GLU A 228 -7.86 11.83 -14.88
C GLU A 228 -6.47 11.22 -15.03
N ARG A 229 -6.25 10.02 -14.53
CA ARG A 229 -4.98 9.29 -14.71
C ARG A 229 -4.65 9.03 -16.18
N ALA A 230 -5.66 8.79 -17.03
CA ALA A 230 -5.45 8.63 -18.46
C ALA A 230 -5.12 9.97 -19.14
N ARG A 231 -5.73 11.09 -18.73
CA ARG A 231 -5.41 12.44 -19.24
C ARG A 231 -3.99 12.86 -18.87
N ASN A 232 -3.56 12.55 -17.66
CA ASN A 232 -2.20 12.83 -17.18
C ASN A 232 -1.14 11.88 -17.78
N GLY A 233 -1.54 10.93 -18.63
CA GLY A 233 -0.63 10.00 -19.30
C GLY A 233 -0.09 8.89 -18.40
N TRP A 234 -0.73 8.65 -17.25
CA TRP A 234 -0.37 7.54 -16.37
C TRP A 234 -0.97 6.23 -16.85
N PHE A 235 -2.17 6.29 -17.44
CA PHE A 235 -2.85 5.15 -18.04
C PHE A 235 -2.91 5.27 -19.55
N ARG A 236 -2.95 4.12 -20.23
CA ARG A 236 -3.11 4.02 -21.68
C ARG A 236 -4.51 4.48 -22.07
N LYS A 237 -4.64 5.58 -22.83
CA LYS A 237 -5.93 6.21 -23.18
C LYS A 237 -6.92 5.22 -23.80
N LYS A 238 -6.49 4.40 -24.77
CA LYS A 238 -7.35 3.42 -25.44
C LYS A 238 -7.89 2.37 -24.46
N SER A 239 -7.01 1.76 -23.65
CA SER A 239 -7.42 0.75 -22.67
C SER A 239 -8.37 1.33 -21.61
N THR A 240 -8.15 2.60 -21.23
CA THR A 240 -9.04 3.29 -20.28
C THR A 240 -10.42 3.54 -20.87
N GLU A 241 -10.50 4.01 -22.12
CA GLU A 241 -11.81 4.20 -22.81
C GLU A 241 -12.57 2.89 -22.94
N ASP A 242 -11.87 1.79 -23.30
CA ASP A 242 -12.48 0.46 -23.41
C ASP A 242 -12.96 -0.08 -22.05
N SER A 243 -12.42 0.43 -20.95
CA SER A 243 -12.71 -0.04 -19.59
C SER A 243 -13.69 0.82 -18.81
N LYS A 244 -14.01 2.03 -19.27
CA LYS A 244 -14.78 3.02 -18.49
C LYS A 244 -16.20 2.58 -18.09
N THR A 245 -16.78 1.61 -18.78
CA THR A 245 -18.11 1.04 -18.48
C THR A 245 -18.05 -0.24 -17.68
N SER A 246 -16.83 -0.76 -17.42
CA SER A 246 -16.62 -2.02 -16.71
C SER A 246 -16.37 -1.74 -15.24
N THR A 247 -17.44 -1.45 -14.50
CA THR A 247 -17.40 -1.19 -13.05
C THR A 247 -17.78 -2.41 -12.23
N GLY A 248 -17.64 -2.32 -10.91
CA GLY A 248 -17.97 -3.37 -9.96
C GLY A 248 -16.78 -4.22 -9.53
N THR A 249 -17.05 -5.21 -8.73
CA THR A 249 -16.06 -6.18 -8.25
C THR A 249 -16.43 -7.60 -8.68
N VAL A 250 -15.42 -8.40 -9.00
CA VAL A 250 -15.59 -9.81 -9.35
C VAL A 250 -15.51 -10.70 -8.09
N VAL A 251 -14.95 -10.17 -7.00
CA VAL A 251 -14.61 -10.95 -5.81
C VAL A 251 -15.39 -10.43 -4.60
N ALA A 252 -16.15 -11.30 -3.95
CA ALA A 252 -16.68 -11.04 -2.61
C ALA A 252 -15.52 -11.02 -1.60
N ASP A 253 -15.55 -10.10 -0.66
CA ASP A 253 -14.53 -10.01 0.39
C ASP A 253 -15.16 -10.28 1.78
N PRO A 254 -15.30 -11.55 2.16
CA PRO A 254 -15.95 -11.91 3.41
C PRO A 254 -15.22 -11.40 4.66
N VAL A 255 -13.93 -11.04 4.54
CA VAL A 255 -13.15 -10.50 5.65
C VAL A 255 -13.50 -9.04 5.88
N LYS A 256 -13.51 -8.23 4.82
CA LYS A 256 -13.92 -6.80 4.90
C LYS A 256 -15.38 -6.65 5.26
N ASP A 257 -16.27 -7.50 4.70
CA ASP A 257 -17.68 -7.51 5.06
C ASP A 257 -17.88 -7.84 6.54
N ALA A 258 -17.12 -8.81 7.07
CA ALA A 258 -17.17 -9.13 8.49
C ALA A 258 -16.63 -8.01 9.39
N GLN A 259 -15.58 -7.31 8.94
CA GLN A 259 -15.03 -6.17 9.67
C GLN A 259 -16.05 -5.00 9.71
N ALA A 260 -16.64 -4.64 8.59
CA ALA A 260 -17.68 -3.62 8.54
C ALA A 260 -18.87 -3.96 9.45
N GLN A 261 -19.28 -5.24 9.50
CA GLN A 261 -20.31 -5.70 10.45
C GLN A 261 -19.88 -5.56 11.94
N LEU A 262 -18.60 -5.75 12.24
CA LEU A 262 -18.07 -5.54 13.60
C LEU A 262 -18.11 -4.07 13.99
N GLU A 263 -17.82 -3.19 13.06
CA GLU A 263 -17.82 -1.74 13.22
C GLU A 263 -19.24 -1.14 13.16
N GLY A 264 -20.26 -1.97 12.91
CA GLY A 264 -21.66 -1.53 12.80
C GLY A 264 -21.99 -0.83 11.48
N GLU A 265 -21.12 -0.96 10.50
CA GLU A 265 -21.32 -0.44 9.16
C GLU A 265 -22.06 -1.42 8.25
N TRP A 266 -22.64 -0.88 7.16
CA TRP A 266 -23.29 -1.72 6.16
C TRP A 266 -22.23 -2.43 5.29
N SER A 267 -22.30 -3.76 5.23
CA SER A 267 -21.22 -4.63 4.87
C SER A 267 -21.35 -5.31 3.50
N ASP A 268 -21.96 -4.67 2.51
CA ASP A 268 -21.93 -5.23 1.15
C ASP A 268 -20.90 -4.49 0.29
N LEU A 269 -19.65 -4.96 0.35
CA LEU A 269 -18.54 -4.38 -0.40
C LEU A 269 -18.81 -4.39 -1.91
N ALA A 270 -19.52 -5.40 -2.41
CA ALA A 270 -19.88 -5.51 -3.81
C ALA A 270 -20.85 -4.38 -4.22
N GLN A 271 -21.78 -3.99 -3.34
CA GLN A 271 -22.64 -2.84 -3.58
C GLN A 271 -21.94 -1.50 -3.36
N LEU A 272 -21.04 -1.42 -2.37
CA LEU A 272 -20.27 -0.20 -2.10
C LEU A 272 -19.41 0.20 -3.30
N HIS A 273 -18.80 -0.77 -3.99
CA HIS A 273 -17.92 -0.55 -5.14
C HIS A 273 -18.55 -0.89 -6.50
N LYS A 274 -19.87 -0.97 -6.59
CA LYS A 274 -20.57 -1.31 -7.86
C LYS A 274 -20.26 -0.37 -9.02
N ASP A 275 -20.00 0.91 -8.70
CA ASP A 275 -19.70 1.97 -9.67
C ASP A 275 -18.19 2.29 -9.76
N ASP A 276 -17.36 1.57 -9.02
CA ASP A 276 -15.91 1.75 -9.00
C ASP A 276 -15.22 0.74 -9.91
N HIS A 277 -14.02 1.09 -10.36
CA HIS A 277 -13.16 0.22 -11.15
C HIS A 277 -12.25 -0.60 -10.25
N HIS A 278 -12.27 -1.92 -10.41
CA HIS A 278 -11.45 -2.87 -9.66
C HIS A 278 -10.10 -3.05 -10.34
N LEU A 279 -9.04 -2.54 -9.72
CA LEU A 279 -7.69 -2.46 -10.25
C LEU A 279 -6.68 -3.21 -9.38
N TYR A 280 -5.63 -3.68 -10.03
CA TYR A 280 -4.45 -4.25 -9.39
C TYR A 280 -3.21 -3.53 -9.87
N ASP A 281 -2.39 -3.04 -8.94
CA ASP A 281 -1.03 -2.57 -9.21
C ASP A 281 -0.06 -3.69 -8.86
N LEU A 282 0.63 -4.22 -9.89
CA LEU A 282 1.42 -5.44 -9.80
C LEU A 282 2.86 -5.20 -10.28
N TRP A 283 3.81 -5.64 -9.50
CA TRP A 283 5.22 -5.80 -9.87
C TRP A 283 5.42 -7.25 -10.26
N ILE A 284 5.77 -7.48 -11.51
CA ILE A 284 5.84 -8.82 -12.09
C ILE A 284 7.20 -9.08 -12.73
N LYS A 285 7.58 -10.35 -12.74
CA LYS A 285 8.66 -10.90 -13.58
C LYS A 285 8.00 -11.85 -14.57
N TYR A 286 8.09 -11.54 -15.84
CA TYR A 286 7.41 -12.29 -16.89
C TYR A 286 8.17 -12.15 -18.21
N ASP A 287 8.37 -13.26 -18.91
CA ASP A 287 8.96 -13.31 -20.25
C ASP A 287 7.92 -12.87 -21.28
N VAL A 288 8.02 -11.63 -21.75
CA VAL A 288 7.03 -11.01 -22.65
C VAL A 288 7.30 -11.36 -24.11
N ASP A 289 8.57 -11.46 -24.49
CA ASP A 289 9.00 -11.68 -25.88
C ASP A 289 9.34 -13.13 -26.20
N GLU A 290 9.27 -14.03 -25.20
CA GLU A 290 9.52 -15.47 -25.33
C GLU A 290 10.97 -15.79 -25.69
N ASP A 291 11.90 -14.97 -25.21
CA ASP A 291 13.34 -15.22 -25.38
C ASP A 291 13.93 -16.13 -24.27
N GLY A 292 13.12 -16.49 -23.27
CA GLY A 292 13.49 -17.32 -22.12
C GLY A 292 14.03 -16.51 -20.94
N LEU A 293 14.04 -15.19 -20.99
CA LEU A 293 14.44 -14.30 -19.91
C LEU A 293 13.20 -13.53 -19.38
N GLU A 294 13.11 -13.43 -18.06
CA GLU A 294 12.00 -12.70 -17.43
C GLU A 294 12.34 -11.21 -17.28
N GLU A 295 11.47 -10.34 -17.80
CA GLU A 295 11.55 -8.92 -17.57
C GLU A 295 10.84 -8.49 -16.30
N SER A 296 11.46 -7.57 -15.56
CA SER A 296 10.82 -6.91 -14.42
C SER A 296 9.94 -5.76 -14.91
N MET A 297 8.65 -5.82 -14.61
CA MET A 297 7.67 -4.83 -15.05
C MET A 297 6.75 -4.40 -13.93
N PHE A 298 6.26 -3.16 -14.05
CA PHE A 298 5.13 -2.66 -13.28
C PHE A 298 3.90 -2.58 -14.16
N VAL A 299 2.80 -3.18 -13.73
CA VAL A 299 1.56 -3.31 -14.49
C VAL A 299 0.38 -2.86 -13.65
N THR A 300 -0.51 -2.03 -14.22
CA THR A 300 -1.85 -1.81 -13.66
C THR A 300 -2.88 -2.59 -14.48
N PHE A 301 -3.51 -3.55 -13.83
CA PHE A 301 -4.48 -4.47 -14.45
C PHE A 301 -5.89 -4.15 -13.99
N HIS A 302 -6.81 -4.00 -14.94
CA HIS A 302 -8.24 -3.82 -14.68
C HIS A 302 -8.94 -5.17 -14.70
N ARG A 303 -9.35 -5.67 -13.53
CA ARG A 303 -9.87 -7.05 -13.36
C ARG A 303 -11.13 -7.31 -14.18
N VAL A 304 -12.13 -6.42 -14.07
CA VAL A 304 -13.44 -6.60 -14.70
C VAL A 304 -13.36 -6.50 -16.23
N ALA A 305 -12.58 -5.54 -16.74
CA ALA A 305 -12.42 -5.33 -18.18
C ALA A 305 -11.42 -6.30 -18.84
N GLY A 306 -10.57 -6.98 -18.05
CA GLY A 306 -9.48 -7.80 -18.54
C GLY A 306 -8.49 -6.99 -19.40
N ARG A 307 -8.13 -5.76 -18.96
CA ARG A 307 -7.30 -4.84 -19.72
C ARG A 307 -6.10 -4.33 -18.91
N LEU A 308 -5.00 -4.10 -19.61
CA LEU A 308 -3.82 -3.46 -19.06
C LEU A 308 -3.93 -1.95 -19.22
N LEU A 309 -4.06 -1.22 -18.12
CA LEU A 309 -4.12 0.25 -18.14
C LEU A 309 -2.73 0.87 -18.15
N ARG A 310 -1.76 0.23 -17.52
CA ARG A 310 -0.37 0.68 -17.44
C ARG A 310 0.55 -0.51 -17.59
N ILE A 311 1.63 -0.34 -18.32
CA ILE A 311 2.72 -1.30 -18.41
C ILE A 311 4.02 -0.53 -18.65
N GLN A 312 4.99 -0.75 -17.77
CA GLN A 312 6.29 -0.09 -17.86
C GLN A 312 7.39 -0.98 -17.31
N PRO A 313 8.64 -0.84 -17.76
CA PRO A 313 9.76 -1.54 -17.17
C PRO A 313 9.95 -1.07 -15.73
N PHE A 314 10.29 -1.99 -14.84
CA PHE A 314 10.63 -1.69 -13.45
C PHE A 314 12.16 -1.73 -13.30
N ILE A 315 12.75 -0.55 -13.16
CA ILE A 315 14.21 -0.36 -13.14
C ILE A 315 14.82 -0.27 -11.72
N TYR A 316 13.96 -0.26 -10.71
CA TYR A 316 14.41 -0.13 -9.32
C TYR A 316 14.78 -1.48 -8.72
N LYS A 317 15.73 -1.48 -7.77
CA LYS A 317 16.20 -2.71 -7.13
C LYS A 317 15.21 -3.31 -6.13
N ARG A 318 14.28 -2.50 -5.60
CA ARG A 318 13.34 -2.91 -4.55
C ARG A 318 11.93 -2.51 -4.90
N ILE A 319 11.02 -3.42 -4.64
CA ILE A 319 9.57 -3.18 -4.71
C ILE A 319 9.17 -2.38 -3.46
N PRO A 320 8.26 -1.37 -3.58
CA PRO A 320 7.97 -0.43 -2.50
C PRO A 320 7.05 -1.01 -1.40
N TYR A 321 7.21 -2.28 -1.04
CA TYR A 321 6.50 -2.91 0.07
C TYR A 321 7.45 -3.34 1.17
N ILE A 322 7.10 -3.01 2.41
CA ILE A 322 7.82 -3.43 3.60
C ILE A 322 6.88 -4.32 4.42
N PRO A 323 7.11 -5.65 4.44
CA PRO A 323 6.38 -6.54 5.31
C PRO A 323 6.89 -6.43 6.75
N VAL A 324 6.01 -6.05 7.67
CA VAL A 324 6.24 -6.06 9.12
C VAL A 324 5.68 -7.36 9.67
N ARG A 325 6.52 -8.23 10.22
CA ARG A 325 6.14 -9.55 10.74
C ARG A 325 6.37 -9.59 12.25
N TYR A 326 5.34 -9.96 13.00
CA TYR A 326 5.47 -10.06 14.46
C TYR A 326 6.44 -11.19 14.85
N ILE A 327 6.20 -12.40 14.36
CA ILE A 327 7.15 -13.52 14.48
C ILE A 327 7.35 -14.10 13.09
N ARG A 328 8.58 -13.99 12.58
CA ARG A 328 8.95 -14.54 11.27
C ARG A 328 9.01 -16.06 11.34
N ARG A 329 8.40 -16.72 10.35
CA ARG A 329 8.55 -18.16 10.12
C ARG A 329 9.50 -18.40 8.95
N GLU A 330 10.34 -19.40 9.07
CA GLU A 330 11.21 -19.83 7.98
C GLU A 330 10.37 -20.27 6.76
N ASN A 331 10.82 -19.86 5.58
CA ASN A 331 10.23 -20.19 4.28
C ASN A 331 8.73 -19.84 4.12
N ARG A 332 8.22 -18.89 4.92
CA ARG A 332 6.85 -18.40 4.79
C ARG A 332 6.81 -16.88 4.78
N PHE A 333 5.99 -16.33 3.89
CA PHE A 333 5.79 -14.89 3.82
C PHE A 333 5.10 -14.35 5.09
N TYR A 334 3.97 -14.94 5.46
CA TYR A 334 3.20 -14.48 6.59
C TYR A 334 3.76 -15.01 7.92
N GLY A 335 3.94 -14.09 8.87
CA GLY A 335 4.31 -14.38 10.26
C GLY A 335 3.19 -15.00 11.10
N ILE A 336 3.47 -15.14 12.41
CA ILE A 336 2.48 -15.54 13.44
C ILE A 336 2.24 -14.32 14.32
#